data_41abfc8aabf8019c1bf25a29100d616c
#
_entry.id   41abfc8aabf8019c1bf25a29100d616c
#
_cell.length_a   1.000
_cell.length_b   1.000
_cell.length_c   1.000
_cell.angle_alpha   90.00
_cell.angle_beta   90.00
_cell.angle_gamma   90.00
#
_symmetry.space_group_name_H-M   'P 1'
#
loop_
_entity.id
_entity.type
_entity.pdbx_description
1 polymer ?
#
loop_
_entity_poly.entity_id
_entity_poly.type
_entity_poly.pdbx_seq_one_letter_code
_entity_poly.pdbx_strand_id
1 'polypeptide(L)'
;MIKDKIRSDLTKALKNRETLKVSTLRMMLAEIVNKEKEKGESVVDETAVKIFYTMIKMREEAAGHYKDAGREDAAQKEKEESVIIKSYLPPQLGEDEIREEAKKVIAEVGAHDLKGLGKVMGVLSKRLSGKASGKEMSRIVKEEIEKLQEKVNDHP
;
A
#
# COMPACT_ATOMS: atom_id res chain seq x y z
N MET A 1 14.28 -12.07 5.71
CA MET A 1 14.73 -10.75 5.41
C MET A 1 13.89 -9.65 6.02
N ILE A 2 12.72 -9.33 5.56
CA ILE A 2 11.86 -8.36 6.28
C ILE A 2 11.52 -8.86 7.68
N LYS A 3 11.15 -10.12 7.80
CA LYS A 3 10.82 -10.75 9.09
C LYS A 3 11.98 -10.65 10.08
N ASP A 4 13.20 -10.94 9.63
CA ASP A 4 14.41 -10.87 10.47
C ASP A 4 14.73 -9.42 10.87
N LYS A 5 14.53 -8.47 9.96
CA LYS A 5 14.71 -7.04 10.25
C LYS A 5 13.72 -6.58 11.32
N ILE A 6 12.46 -6.99 11.22
CA ILE A 6 11.44 -6.65 12.20
C ILE A 6 11.81 -7.23 13.58
N ARG A 7 12.27 -8.47 13.63
CA ARG A 7 12.72 -9.09 14.89
C ARG A 7 13.88 -8.33 15.52
N SER A 8 14.86 -7.95 14.72
CA SER A 8 16.01 -7.16 15.17
C SER A 8 15.57 -5.81 15.71
N ASP A 9 14.70 -5.12 14.96
CA ASP A 9 14.17 -3.81 15.35
C ASP A 9 13.30 -3.90 16.61
N LEU A 10 12.54 -4.99 16.76
CA LEU A 10 11.75 -5.25 17.96
C LEU A 10 12.65 -5.36 19.19
N THR A 11 13.77 -6.07 19.08
CA THR A 11 14.74 -6.19 20.18
C THR A 11 15.28 -4.82 20.58
N LYS A 12 15.62 -3.98 19.61
CA LYS A 12 16.08 -2.61 19.85
C LYS A 12 15.01 -1.75 20.49
N ALA A 13 13.77 -1.82 19.98
CA ALA A 13 12.64 -1.06 20.51
C ALA A 13 12.32 -1.46 21.97
N LEU A 14 12.43 -2.74 22.30
CA LEU A 14 12.27 -3.22 23.68
C LEU A 14 13.33 -2.61 24.60
N LYS A 15 14.59 -2.59 24.19
CA LYS A 15 15.68 -1.99 24.96
C LYS A 15 15.47 -0.50 25.17
N ASN A 16 14.97 0.20 24.16
CA ASN A 16 14.74 1.63 24.18
C ASN A 16 13.39 2.04 24.77
N ARG A 17 12.59 1.06 25.21
CA ARG A 17 11.25 1.28 25.79
C ARG A 17 10.30 2.06 24.87
N GLU A 18 10.39 1.82 23.58
CA GLU A 18 9.53 2.41 22.57
C GLU A 18 8.22 1.62 22.47
N THR A 19 7.31 1.85 23.39
CA THR A 19 6.08 1.05 23.60
C THR A 19 5.23 0.90 22.34
N LEU A 20 4.97 2.00 21.64
CA LEU A 20 4.15 1.95 20.41
C LEU A 20 4.82 1.15 19.31
N LYS A 21 6.12 1.34 19.13
CA LYS A 21 6.91 0.61 18.14
C LYS A 21 6.93 -0.89 18.45
N VAL A 22 7.11 -1.25 19.71
CA VAL A 22 7.06 -2.64 20.17
C VAL A 22 5.72 -3.29 19.81
N SER A 23 4.61 -2.67 20.18
CA SER A 23 3.29 -3.23 19.91
C SER A 23 3.01 -3.35 18.41
N THR A 24 3.40 -2.35 17.62
CA THR A 24 3.21 -2.36 16.17
C THR A 24 4.03 -3.46 15.51
N LEU A 25 5.31 -3.59 15.87
CA LEU A 25 6.19 -4.63 15.33
C LEU A 25 5.70 -6.03 15.70
N ARG A 26 5.18 -6.21 16.90
CA ARG A 26 4.57 -7.49 17.31
C ARG A 26 3.35 -7.83 16.47
N MET A 27 2.50 -6.85 16.19
CA MET A 27 1.34 -7.07 15.31
C MET A 27 1.76 -7.45 13.89
N MET A 28 2.79 -6.81 13.36
CA MET A 28 3.33 -7.14 12.03
C MET A 28 3.86 -8.57 11.99
N LEU A 29 4.62 -8.98 12.99
CA LEU A 29 5.11 -10.37 13.09
C LEU A 29 3.96 -11.37 13.22
N ALA A 30 2.94 -11.04 14.01
CA ALA A 30 1.77 -11.91 14.19
C ALA A 30 1.05 -12.13 12.85
N GLU A 31 0.87 -11.10 12.05
CA GLU A 31 0.23 -11.22 10.73
C GLU A 31 1.06 -12.09 9.78
N ILE A 32 2.38 -11.93 9.80
CA ILE A 32 3.29 -12.78 9.00
C ILE A 32 3.17 -14.23 9.44
N VAL A 33 3.25 -14.51 10.74
CA VAL A 33 3.17 -15.87 11.30
C VAL A 33 1.81 -16.50 10.98
N ASN A 34 0.73 -15.75 11.09
CA ASN A 34 -0.62 -16.24 10.74
C ASN A 34 -0.68 -16.65 9.27
N LYS A 35 -0.09 -15.86 8.39
CA LYS A 35 -0.03 -16.16 6.97
C LYS A 35 0.81 -17.42 6.69
N GLU A 36 1.92 -17.57 7.39
CA GLU A 36 2.76 -18.77 7.28
C GLU A 36 2.02 -20.03 7.71
N LYS A 37 1.25 -19.95 8.79
CA LYS A 37 0.41 -21.07 9.25
C LYS A 37 -0.67 -21.43 8.25
N GLU A 38 -1.30 -20.42 7.65
CA GLU A 38 -2.34 -20.60 6.65
C GLU A 38 -1.81 -21.27 5.39
N LYS A 39 -0.63 -20.88 4.93
CA LYS A 39 0.00 -21.40 3.71
C LYS A 39 0.83 -22.65 3.91
N GLY A 40 1.28 -22.90 5.14
CA GLY A 40 2.18 -24.01 5.45
C GLY A 40 3.62 -23.79 4.98
N GLU A 41 4.00 -22.55 4.68
CA GLU A 41 5.33 -22.19 4.21
C GLU A 41 5.74 -20.80 4.71
N SER A 42 7.05 -20.51 4.63
CA SER A 42 7.57 -19.20 5.00
C SER A 42 7.08 -18.10 4.05
N VAL A 43 6.76 -16.95 4.61
CA VAL A 43 6.34 -15.78 3.84
C VAL A 43 7.56 -15.10 3.22
N VAL A 44 7.53 -14.91 1.90
CA VAL A 44 8.55 -14.13 1.18
C VAL A 44 8.28 -12.63 1.37
N ASP A 45 9.30 -11.80 1.15
CA ASP A 45 9.21 -10.36 1.35
C ASP A 45 8.06 -9.71 0.55
N GLU A 46 7.83 -10.15 -0.66
CA GLU A 46 6.73 -9.65 -1.50
C GLU A 46 5.37 -9.87 -0.84
N THR A 47 5.16 -11.04 -0.24
CA THR A 47 3.91 -11.34 0.49
C THR A 47 3.81 -10.50 1.77
N ALA A 48 4.92 -10.33 2.48
CA ALA A 48 4.97 -9.47 3.67
C ALA A 48 4.56 -8.03 3.33
N VAL A 49 5.05 -7.49 2.23
CA VAL A 49 4.69 -6.14 1.76
C VAL A 49 3.18 -6.02 1.51
N LYS A 50 2.57 -7.02 0.90
CA LYS A 50 1.09 -7.05 0.69
C LYS A 50 0.33 -7.04 2.01
N ILE A 51 0.80 -7.80 2.99
CA ILE A 51 0.23 -7.82 4.35
C ILE A 51 0.32 -6.40 4.94
N PHE A 52 1.46 -5.74 4.82
CA PHE A 52 1.67 -4.39 5.37
C PHE A 52 0.77 -3.35 4.71
N TYR A 53 0.55 -3.41 3.40
CA TYR A 53 -0.40 -2.53 2.72
C TYR A 53 -1.82 -2.66 3.29
N THR A 54 -2.25 -3.89 3.55
CA THR A 54 -3.56 -4.14 4.18
C THR A 54 -3.62 -3.55 5.59
N MET A 55 -2.57 -3.76 6.38
CA MET A 55 -2.47 -3.22 7.74
C MET A 55 -2.51 -1.69 7.76
N ILE A 56 -1.81 -1.06 6.82
CA ILE A 56 -1.78 0.40 6.66
C ILE A 56 -3.17 0.93 6.31
N LYS A 57 -3.82 0.30 5.34
CA LYS A 57 -5.17 0.68 4.90
C LYS A 57 -6.17 0.64 6.05
N MET A 58 -6.15 -0.44 6.83
CA MET A 58 -7.04 -0.58 7.99
C MET A 58 -6.80 0.51 9.02
N ARG A 59 -5.56 0.89 9.26
CA ARG A 59 -5.22 1.95 10.22
C ARG A 59 -5.61 3.33 9.73
N GLU A 60 -5.43 3.61 8.45
CA GLU A 60 -5.85 4.88 7.85
C GLU A 60 -7.37 5.03 7.90
N GLU A 61 -8.12 3.97 7.62
CA GLU A 61 -9.58 3.94 7.74
C GLU A 61 -10.01 4.17 9.20
N ALA A 62 -9.37 3.46 10.14
CA ALA A 62 -9.65 3.62 11.58
C ALA A 62 -9.35 5.06 12.05
N ALA A 63 -8.24 5.64 11.59
CA ALA A 63 -7.89 7.03 11.92
C ALA A 63 -8.96 8.01 11.43
N GLY A 64 -9.49 7.79 10.22
CA GLY A 64 -10.59 8.59 9.68
C GLY A 64 -11.85 8.50 10.55
N HIS A 65 -12.23 7.30 10.94
CA HIS A 65 -13.40 7.08 11.81
C HIS A 65 -13.22 7.72 13.19
N TYR A 66 -12.04 7.60 13.80
CA TYR A 66 -11.76 8.23 15.09
C TYR A 66 -11.80 9.75 14.99
N LYS A 67 -11.27 10.32 13.93
CA LYS A 67 -11.30 11.76 13.67
C LYS A 67 -12.75 12.26 13.56
N ASP A 68 -13.57 11.56 12.80
CA ASP A 68 -15.00 11.89 12.61
C ASP A 68 -15.77 11.81 13.93
N ALA A 69 -15.36 10.91 14.84
CA ALA A 69 -15.95 10.75 16.15
C ALA A 69 -15.37 11.72 17.20
N GLY A 70 -14.49 12.64 16.81
CA GLY A 70 -13.85 13.59 17.71
C GLY A 70 -12.77 12.99 18.61
N ARG A 71 -12.29 11.79 18.28
CA ARG A 71 -11.26 11.08 19.05
C ARG A 71 -9.88 11.28 18.42
N GLU A 72 -9.34 12.46 18.55
CA GLU A 72 -8.05 12.85 17.95
C GLU A 72 -6.89 11.99 18.45
N ASP A 73 -6.87 11.63 19.74
CA ASP A 73 -5.80 10.80 20.33
C ASP A 73 -5.74 9.42 19.68
N ALA A 74 -6.90 8.78 19.51
CA ALA A 74 -6.99 7.47 18.88
C ALA A 74 -6.62 7.55 17.40
N ALA A 75 -7.05 8.60 16.71
CA ALA A 75 -6.68 8.84 15.31
C ALA A 75 -5.18 9.00 15.15
N GLN A 76 -4.54 9.76 16.02
CA GLN A 76 -3.09 10.00 15.99
C GLN A 76 -2.31 8.70 16.21
N LYS A 77 -2.76 7.87 17.13
CA LYS A 77 -2.14 6.55 17.39
C LYS A 77 -2.16 5.68 16.14
N GLU A 78 -3.31 5.61 15.45
CA GLU A 78 -3.43 4.83 14.21
C GLU A 78 -2.48 5.35 13.12
N LYS A 79 -2.34 6.67 13.00
CA LYS A 79 -1.42 7.30 12.06
C LYS A 79 0.03 6.96 12.38
N GLU A 80 0.41 7.00 13.65
CA GLU A 80 1.78 6.68 14.09
C GLU A 80 2.11 5.21 13.84
N GLU A 81 1.18 4.30 14.07
CA GLU A 81 1.33 2.88 13.73
C GLU A 81 1.53 2.70 12.23
N SER A 82 0.74 3.41 11.41
CA SER A 82 0.88 3.42 9.94
C SER A 82 2.27 3.83 9.49
N VAL A 83 2.83 4.88 10.10
CA VAL A 83 4.18 5.36 9.76
C VAL A 83 5.23 4.28 10.05
N ILE A 84 5.12 3.58 11.17
CA ILE A 84 6.01 2.49 11.52
C ILE A 84 5.95 1.37 10.47
N ILE A 85 4.75 0.95 10.09
CA ILE A 85 4.56 -0.10 9.08
C ILE A 85 5.12 0.34 7.73
N LYS A 86 4.84 1.57 7.31
CA LYS A 86 5.34 2.13 6.04
C LYS A 86 6.86 2.10 5.94
N SER A 87 7.57 2.20 7.06
CA SER A 87 9.03 2.16 7.06
C SER A 87 9.62 0.83 6.58
N TYR A 88 8.81 -0.23 6.53
CA TYR A 88 9.22 -1.55 6.03
C TYR A 88 8.82 -1.81 4.58
N LEU A 89 8.15 -0.87 3.94
CA LEU A 89 7.84 -0.97 2.53
C LEU A 89 9.08 -0.64 1.68
N PRO A 90 9.18 -1.21 0.45
CA PRO A 90 10.21 -0.75 -0.51
C PRO A 90 10.05 0.75 -0.79
N PRO A 91 11.10 1.41 -1.34
CA PRO A 91 10.96 2.79 -1.75
C PRO A 91 9.73 2.99 -2.62
N GLN A 92 8.89 3.95 -2.26
CA GLN A 92 7.63 4.20 -2.95
C GLN A 92 7.84 5.15 -4.13
N LEU A 93 7.13 4.88 -5.22
CA LEU A 93 7.16 5.75 -6.40
C LEU A 93 6.36 7.03 -6.13
N GLY A 94 6.84 8.13 -6.66
CA GLY A 94 6.10 9.38 -6.68
C GLY A 94 4.95 9.34 -7.67
N GLU A 95 3.99 10.24 -7.53
CA GLU A 95 2.81 10.32 -8.38
C GLU A 95 3.18 10.42 -9.87
N ASP A 96 4.18 11.23 -10.21
CA ASP A 96 4.62 11.41 -11.59
C ASP A 96 5.16 10.13 -12.20
N GLU A 97 5.91 9.36 -11.42
CA GLU A 97 6.46 8.08 -11.87
C GLU A 97 5.35 7.04 -12.11
N ILE A 98 4.39 6.99 -11.20
CA ILE A 98 3.21 6.12 -11.33
C ILE A 98 2.43 6.50 -12.59
N ARG A 99 2.24 7.79 -12.82
CA ARG A 99 1.50 8.32 -13.96
C ARG A 99 2.15 7.95 -15.29
N GLU A 100 3.47 8.06 -15.37
CA GLU A 100 4.22 7.66 -16.56
C GLU A 100 4.08 6.16 -16.85
N GLU A 101 4.19 5.32 -15.83
CA GLU A 101 3.98 3.89 -15.97
C GLU A 101 2.53 3.56 -16.36
N ALA A 102 1.56 4.26 -15.78
CA ALA A 102 0.15 4.09 -16.11
C ALA A 102 -0.12 4.41 -17.60
N LYS A 103 0.43 5.49 -18.11
CA LYS A 103 0.30 5.86 -19.54
C LYS A 103 0.85 4.76 -20.45
N LYS A 104 2.01 4.20 -20.10
CA LYS A 104 2.61 3.11 -20.86
C LYS A 104 1.70 1.89 -20.91
N VAL A 105 1.16 1.48 -19.77
CA VAL A 105 0.27 0.31 -19.68
C VAL A 105 -1.03 0.55 -20.43
N ILE A 106 -1.63 1.73 -20.30
CA ILE A 106 -2.85 2.11 -21.03
C ILE A 106 -2.63 1.94 -22.53
N ALA A 107 -1.50 2.45 -23.05
CA ALA A 107 -1.15 2.32 -24.47
C ALA A 107 -0.93 0.87 -24.88
N GLU A 108 -0.20 0.10 -24.09
CA GLU A 108 0.09 -1.33 -24.37
C GLU A 108 -1.18 -2.18 -24.41
N VAL A 109 -2.11 -1.92 -23.48
CA VAL A 109 -3.37 -2.66 -23.40
C VAL A 109 -4.39 -2.18 -24.42
N GLY A 110 -4.22 -0.96 -24.93
CA GLY A 110 -5.14 -0.36 -25.88
C GLY A 110 -6.45 0.11 -25.23
N ALA A 111 -6.41 0.49 -23.97
CA ALA A 111 -7.59 1.00 -23.26
C ALA A 111 -7.95 2.41 -23.71
N HIS A 112 -9.23 2.64 -24.01
CA HIS A 112 -9.72 3.97 -24.43
C HIS A 112 -10.80 4.52 -23.49
N ASP A 113 -11.34 3.69 -22.62
CA ASP A 113 -12.41 4.07 -21.69
C ASP A 113 -12.27 3.29 -20.38
N LEU A 114 -13.16 3.58 -19.43
CA LEU A 114 -13.13 2.97 -18.08
C LEU A 114 -13.42 1.46 -18.09
N LYS A 115 -13.92 0.89 -19.18
CA LYS A 115 -14.08 -0.57 -19.31
C LYS A 115 -12.73 -1.28 -19.30
N GLY A 116 -11.67 -0.59 -19.75
CA GLY A 116 -10.31 -1.13 -19.75
C GLY A 116 -9.59 -1.00 -18.41
N LEU A 117 -10.19 -0.36 -17.41
CA LEU A 117 -9.57 -0.11 -16.11
C LEU A 117 -9.03 -1.38 -15.44
N GLY A 118 -9.85 -2.44 -15.39
CA GLY A 118 -9.45 -3.70 -14.76
C GLY A 118 -8.23 -4.33 -15.42
N LYS A 119 -8.16 -4.28 -16.74
CA LYS A 119 -7.03 -4.82 -17.51
C LYS A 119 -5.76 -4.03 -17.28
N VAL A 120 -5.85 -2.71 -17.28
CA VAL A 120 -4.73 -1.81 -16.99
C VAL A 120 -4.23 -2.05 -15.56
N MET A 121 -5.14 -2.11 -14.58
CA MET A 121 -4.79 -2.36 -13.19
C MET A 121 -4.14 -3.71 -12.99
N GLY A 122 -4.58 -4.75 -13.70
CA GLY A 122 -3.98 -6.08 -13.65
C GLY A 122 -2.51 -6.08 -14.06
N VAL A 123 -2.16 -5.31 -15.09
CA VAL A 123 -0.76 -5.20 -15.55
C VAL A 123 0.04 -4.26 -14.65
N LEU A 124 -0.50 -3.09 -14.38
CA LEU A 124 0.20 -2.04 -13.62
C LEU A 124 0.54 -2.49 -12.20
N SER A 125 -0.41 -3.14 -11.51
CA SER A 125 -0.19 -3.60 -10.15
C SER A 125 0.91 -4.67 -10.04
N LYS A 126 1.12 -5.46 -11.08
CA LYS A 126 2.24 -6.40 -11.15
C LYS A 126 3.56 -5.68 -11.35
N ARG A 127 3.62 -4.70 -12.24
CA ARG A 127 4.85 -3.91 -12.51
C ARG A 127 5.30 -3.10 -11.31
N LEU A 128 4.34 -2.52 -10.58
CA LEU A 128 4.62 -1.64 -9.45
C LEU A 128 4.39 -2.31 -8.10
N SER A 129 4.43 -3.64 -8.07
CA SER A 129 4.18 -4.41 -6.85
C SER A 129 5.07 -3.95 -5.70
N GLY A 130 4.46 -3.57 -4.58
CA GLY A 130 5.16 -3.09 -3.40
C GLY A 130 5.68 -1.66 -3.48
N LYS A 131 5.59 -0.99 -4.63
CA LYS A 131 6.10 0.38 -4.85
C LYS A 131 5.03 1.45 -4.91
N ALA A 132 3.78 1.06 -5.05
CA ALA A 132 2.64 1.96 -5.08
C ALA A 132 1.41 1.25 -4.53
N SER A 133 0.49 1.99 -3.91
CA SER A 133 -0.75 1.42 -3.39
C SER A 133 -1.77 1.23 -4.53
N GLY A 134 -2.63 0.22 -4.39
CA GLY A 134 -3.70 -0.03 -5.36
C GLY A 134 -4.66 1.16 -5.49
N LYS A 135 -4.94 1.83 -4.38
CA LYS A 135 -5.80 3.03 -4.34
C LYS A 135 -5.22 4.17 -5.17
N GLU A 136 -3.94 4.45 -5.00
CA GLU A 136 -3.26 5.51 -5.75
C GLU A 136 -3.14 5.18 -7.23
N MET A 137 -2.75 3.95 -7.57
CA MET A 137 -2.70 3.48 -8.95
C MET A 137 -4.07 3.60 -9.63
N SER A 138 -5.12 3.15 -8.97
CA SER A 138 -6.49 3.21 -9.50
C SER A 138 -6.93 4.65 -9.79
N ARG A 139 -6.66 5.57 -8.88
CA ARG A 139 -6.98 6.99 -9.05
C ARG A 139 -6.27 7.56 -10.28
N ILE A 140 -4.97 7.30 -10.39
CA ILE A 140 -4.15 7.83 -11.49
C ILE A 140 -4.59 7.23 -12.83
N VAL A 141 -4.83 5.92 -12.89
CA VAL A 141 -5.29 5.27 -14.13
C VAL A 141 -6.63 5.85 -14.58
N LYS A 142 -7.58 6.03 -13.67
CA LYS A 142 -8.87 6.65 -14.00
C LYS A 142 -8.69 8.05 -14.58
N GLU A 143 -7.86 8.88 -13.95
CA GLU A 143 -7.57 10.22 -14.42
C GLU A 143 -6.98 10.22 -15.84
N GLU A 144 -6.04 9.34 -16.11
CA GLU A 144 -5.39 9.24 -17.42
C GLU A 144 -6.35 8.74 -18.51
N ILE A 145 -7.19 7.76 -18.20
CA ILE A 145 -8.20 7.27 -19.13
C ILE A 145 -9.24 8.36 -19.43
N GLU A 146 -9.68 9.09 -18.41
CA GLU A 146 -10.62 10.21 -18.57
C GLU A 146 -10.05 11.31 -19.46
N LYS A 147 -8.76 11.63 -19.32
CA LYS A 147 -8.07 12.58 -20.20
C LYS A 147 -8.09 12.13 -21.66
N LEU A 148 -7.92 10.84 -21.90
CA LEU A 148 -7.98 10.28 -23.26
C LEU A 148 -9.39 10.38 -23.83
N GLN A 149 -10.42 10.17 -23.06
CA GLN A 149 -11.82 10.30 -23.47
C GLN A 149 -12.14 11.77 -23.82
N GLU A 150 -11.68 12.71 -23.01
CA GLU A 150 -11.83 14.14 -23.28
C GLU A 150 -11.19 14.55 -24.62
N LYS A 151 -9.98 14.08 -24.89
CA LYS A 151 -9.29 14.36 -26.16
C LYS A 151 -10.05 13.81 -27.37
N VAL A 152 -10.64 12.62 -27.25
CA VAL A 152 -11.44 12.01 -28.31
C VAL A 152 -12.73 12.81 -28.54
N ASN A 153 -13.37 13.28 -27.47
CA ASN A 153 -14.62 14.06 -27.54
C ASN A 153 -14.40 15.49 -28.09
N ASP A 154 -13.20 16.05 -27.92
CA ASP A 154 -12.84 17.39 -28.39
C ASP A 154 -12.47 17.43 -29.87
N HIS A 155 -12.28 16.28 -30.51
CA HIS A 155 -12.04 16.19 -31.95
C HIS A 155 -13.32 15.83 -32.70
N PRO A 156 -13.84 16.73 -33.56
CA PRO A 156 -15.02 16.46 -34.37
C PRO A 156 -14.79 15.37 -35.43
#